data_26b9e3c4fa08768c2b72cb169d5a724f
#
_entry.id   26b9e3c4fa08768c2b72cb169d5a724f
#
_cell.length_a   1.000
_cell.length_b   1.000
_cell.length_c   1.000
_cell.angle_alpha   90.00
_cell.angle_beta   90.00
_cell.angle_gamma   90.00
#
_symmetry.space_group_name_H-M   'P 1'
#
loop_
_entity.id
_entity.type
_entity.pdbx_description
1 polymer ?
#
loop_
_entity_poly.entity_id
_entity_poly.type
_entity_poly.pdbx_seq_one_letter_code
_entity_poly.pdbx_strand_id
1 'polypeptide(L)'
;MDNSKRYERLLERYNNGDLSRRSFLGLIGAAGLAYGVATPYARHALAATEQVRFDGWGGVVSEAFRKYAFDPYTKKTGIKVVDGTFGSGDEYISRIKASQPGEYNIAHLSGVFDYARYDNLGLTSVLNEKNIPNLEYVIPKLTNVFRKVTDGTLSCVPYDYGTTGIAYNRKHISDDEAKEKGAKLLIDEKLKGKLGAWGDWRTRIWYASLQTGQDPNNATDMDAVWDAIRTNRDLLLKYWSSGAELMSLLAEEEIYATEAWSGRVY
;
A
#
# COMPACT_ATOMS: atom_id res chain seq x y z
N MET A 1 39.86 -5.17 -19.57
CA MET A 1 39.05 -4.13 -18.95
C MET A 1 37.81 -4.82 -18.36
N ASP A 2 37.61 -4.69 -17.07
CA ASP A 2 36.59 -5.46 -16.33
C ASP A 2 35.19 -5.02 -16.77
N ASN A 3 34.46 -5.96 -17.39
CA ASN A 3 33.14 -5.73 -17.95
C ASN A 3 32.09 -5.42 -16.87
N SER A 4 32.31 -5.89 -15.63
CA SER A 4 31.48 -5.56 -14.48
C SER A 4 31.50 -4.04 -14.22
N LYS A 5 32.67 -3.42 -14.15
CA LYS A 5 32.83 -1.97 -13.93
C LYS A 5 32.28 -1.10 -15.08
N ARG A 6 32.22 -1.67 -16.30
CA ARG A 6 31.60 -0.97 -17.43
C ARG A 6 30.08 -1.02 -17.36
N TYR A 7 29.54 -2.14 -16.92
CA TYR A 7 28.11 -2.31 -16.71
C TYR A 7 27.60 -1.41 -15.58
N GLU A 8 28.30 -1.41 -14.43
CA GLU A 8 27.96 -0.55 -13.29
C GLU A 8 27.93 0.94 -13.69
N ARG A 9 28.91 1.40 -14.44
CA ARG A 9 28.91 2.79 -14.97
C ARG A 9 27.75 3.09 -15.92
N LEU A 10 27.34 2.13 -16.75
CA LEU A 10 26.19 2.31 -17.64
C LEU A 10 24.89 2.34 -16.86
N LEU A 11 24.76 1.51 -15.83
CA LEU A 11 23.62 1.46 -14.94
C LEU A 11 23.51 2.75 -14.11
N GLU A 12 24.63 3.23 -13.58
CA GLU A 12 24.70 4.51 -12.87
C GLU A 12 24.27 5.68 -13.75
N ARG A 13 24.78 5.76 -14.99
CA ARG A 13 24.36 6.79 -15.95
C ARG A 13 22.90 6.69 -16.35
N TYR A 14 22.35 5.49 -16.43
CA TYR A 14 20.92 5.28 -16.68
C TYR A 14 20.09 5.73 -15.47
N ASN A 15 20.47 5.34 -14.26
CA ASN A 15 19.80 5.72 -13.03
C ASN A 15 19.86 7.22 -12.79
N ASN A 16 20.95 7.89 -13.18
CA ASN A 16 21.11 9.33 -13.09
C ASN A 16 20.38 10.11 -14.20
N GLY A 17 19.72 9.41 -15.15
CA GLY A 17 19.00 10.06 -16.25
C GLY A 17 19.89 10.54 -17.40
N ASP A 18 21.20 10.26 -17.37
CA ASP A 18 22.17 10.65 -18.41
C ASP A 18 22.08 9.81 -19.68
N LEU A 19 21.36 8.66 -19.61
CA LEU A 19 21.11 7.78 -20.73
C LEU A 19 19.61 7.52 -20.89
N SER A 20 19.10 7.67 -22.10
CA SER A 20 17.75 7.20 -22.40
C SER A 20 17.69 5.69 -22.30
N ARG A 21 16.51 5.13 -21.99
CA ARG A 21 16.27 3.70 -21.94
C ARG A 21 16.72 2.99 -23.24
N ARG A 22 16.41 3.60 -24.39
CA ARG A 22 16.78 3.05 -25.71
C ARG A 22 18.29 2.99 -25.87
N SER A 23 19.00 4.03 -25.46
CA SER A 23 20.46 4.09 -25.51
C SER A 23 21.10 3.10 -24.54
N PHE A 24 20.54 2.95 -23.33
CA PHE A 24 21.01 2.01 -22.33
C PHE A 24 20.87 0.56 -22.83
N LEU A 25 19.70 0.18 -23.34
CA LEU A 25 19.43 -1.15 -23.88
C LEU A 25 20.28 -1.44 -25.13
N GLY A 26 20.47 -0.46 -26.00
CA GLY A 26 21.36 -0.58 -27.17
C GLY A 26 22.81 -0.83 -26.78
N LEU A 27 23.31 -0.13 -25.76
CA LEU A 27 24.68 -0.30 -25.26
C LEU A 27 24.91 -1.62 -24.55
N ILE A 28 23.92 -2.12 -23.79
CA ILE A 28 23.96 -3.44 -23.15
C ILE A 28 23.84 -4.57 -24.19
N GLY A 29 22.92 -4.42 -25.15
CA GLY A 29 22.76 -5.39 -26.23
C GLY A 29 24.03 -5.52 -27.06
N ALA A 30 24.66 -4.42 -27.44
CA ALA A 30 25.91 -4.40 -28.16
C ALA A 30 27.08 -5.00 -27.34
N ALA A 31 27.15 -4.73 -26.05
CA ALA A 31 28.14 -5.32 -25.15
C ALA A 31 27.91 -6.81 -24.89
N GLY A 32 26.65 -7.25 -24.78
CA GLY A 32 26.27 -8.64 -24.57
C GLY A 32 26.52 -9.53 -25.80
N LEU A 33 26.27 -9.01 -27.00
CA LEU A 33 26.58 -9.71 -28.25
C LEU A 33 28.09 -9.93 -28.47
N ALA A 34 28.90 -9.01 -27.95
CA ALA A 34 30.37 -9.12 -28.10
C ALA A 34 31.00 -10.18 -27.18
N TYR A 35 30.35 -10.59 -26.09
CA TYR A 35 30.96 -11.43 -25.05
C TYR A 35 30.16 -12.66 -24.61
N GLY A 36 28.99 -12.94 -25.19
CA GLY A 36 28.21 -14.16 -24.90
C GLY A 36 27.77 -14.37 -23.45
N VAL A 37 27.91 -13.36 -22.59
CA VAL A 37 27.57 -13.44 -21.19
C VAL A 37 26.41 -12.47 -20.90
N ALA A 38 25.18 -12.95 -21.07
CA ALA A 38 24.03 -12.28 -20.47
C ALA A 38 24.12 -12.49 -18.97
N THR A 39 24.56 -11.46 -18.21
CA THR A 39 24.46 -11.49 -16.76
C THR A 39 22.99 -11.62 -16.35
N PRO A 40 22.68 -12.23 -15.18
CA PRO A 40 21.30 -12.29 -14.67
C PRO A 40 20.59 -10.93 -14.71
N TYR A 41 21.32 -9.84 -14.43
CA TYR A 41 20.81 -8.46 -14.48
C TYR A 41 20.41 -7.99 -15.89
N ALA A 42 21.16 -8.37 -16.93
CA ALA A 42 20.81 -8.04 -18.31
C ALA A 42 19.56 -8.80 -18.78
N ARG A 43 19.39 -10.05 -18.35
CA ARG A 43 18.15 -10.81 -18.59
C ARG A 43 16.95 -10.19 -17.90
N HIS A 44 17.09 -9.72 -16.65
CA HIS A 44 16.02 -9.00 -15.94
C HIS A 44 15.69 -7.66 -16.60
N ALA A 45 16.68 -6.89 -17.05
CA ALA A 45 16.45 -5.65 -17.77
C ALA A 45 15.75 -5.86 -19.13
N LEU A 46 16.03 -6.96 -19.82
CA LEU A 46 15.40 -7.33 -21.09
C LEU A 46 13.99 -7.94 -20.88
N ALA A 47 13.80 -8.75 -19.84
CA ALA A 47 12.51 -9.34 -19.49
C ALA A 47 11.54 -8.29 -18.91
N ALA A 48 12.05 -7.24 -18.26
CA ALA A 48 11.25 -6.15 -17.69
C ALA A 48 10.62 -5.20 -18.74
N THR A 49 10.83 -5.44 -20.05
CA THR A 49 10.37 -4.53 -21.11
C THR A 49 8.96 -4.76 -21.60
N GLU A 50 8.35 -5.90 -21.31
CA GLU A 50 7.03 -6.23 -21.87
C GLU A 50 5.86 -5.92 -20.91
N GLN A 51 6.12 -5.96 -19.63
CA GLN A 51 5.09 -5.70 -18.63
C GLN A 51 5.63 -5.11 -17.32
N VAL A 52 4.76 -4.39 -16.62
CA VAL A 52 4.95 -3.91 -15.24
C VAL A 52 3.83 -4.47 -14.40
N ARG A 53 4.16 -5.05 -13.25
CA ARG A 53 3.18 -5.52 -12.28
C ARG A 53 2.90 -4.42 -11.25
N PHE A 54 1.61 -4.18 -11.01
CA PHE A 54 1.11 -3.26 -10.00
C PHE A 54 0.13 -4.00 -9.09
N ASP A 55 0.42 -4.09 -7.81
CA ASP A 55 -0.46 -4.71 -6.82
C ASP A 55 -1.12 -3.67 -5.92
N GLY A 56 -2.43 -3.79 -5.70
CA GLY A 56 -3.21 -2.80 -4.97
C GLY A 56 -4.32 -3.39 -4.11
N TRP A 57 -5.16 -2.50 -3.58
CA TRP A 57 -6.24 -2.84 -2.65
C TRP A 57 -7.50 -3.41 -3.30
N GLY A 58 -7.52 -3.54 -4.64
CA GLY A 58 -8.66 -4.09 -5.38
C GLY A 58 -9.87 -3.16 -5.47
N GLY A 59 -10.98 -3.73 -6.01
CA GLY A 59 -12.26 -3.04 -6.16
C GLY A 59 -12.19 -1.78 -7.00
N VAL A 60 -13.04 -0.81 -6.70
CA VAL A 60 -13.19 0.45 -7.44
C VAL A 60 -11.89 1.24 -7.60
N VAL A 61 -10.94 1.09 -6.67
CA VAL A 61 -9.63 1.74 -6.77
C VAL A 61 -8.81 1.13 -7.90
N SER A 62 -8.74 -0.19 -7.99
CA SER A 62 -8.03 -0.87 -9.09
C SER A 62 -8.68 -0.59 -10.44
N GLU A 63 -10.02 -0.54 -10.51
CA GLU A 63 -10.76 -0.15 -11.72
C GLU A 63 -10.43 1.27 -12.16
N ALA A 64 -10.36 2.21 -11.22
CA ALA A 64 -9.97 3.59 -11.50
C ALA A 64 -8.52 3.68 -12.01
N PHE A 65 -7.58 3.00 -11.38
CA PHE A 65 -6.20 2.93 -11.85
C PHE A 65 -6.10 2.31 -13.25
N ARG A 66 -6.84 1.24 -13.51
CA ARG A 66 -6.87 0.64 -14.84
C ARG A 66 -7.36 1.63 -15.89
N LYS A 67 -8.51 2.25 -15.66
CA LYS A 67 -9.15 3.17 -16.60
C LYS A 67 -8.33 4.44 -16.84
N TYR A 68 -7.78 5.05 -15.80
CA TYR A 68 -7.20 6.37 -15.86
C TYR A 68 -5.67 6.41 -15.91
N ALA A 69 -5.00 5.30 -15.58
CA ALA A 69 -3.55 5.23 -15.56
C ALA A 69 -3.00 4.08 -16.41
N PHE A 70 -3.40 2.82 -16.16
CA PHE A 70 -2.75 1.66 -16.77
C PHE A 70 -3.03 1.52 -18.26
N ASP A 71 -4.29 1.62 -18.68
CA ASP A 71 -4.67 1.49 -20.10
C ASP A 71 -4.12 2.67 -20.93
N PRO A 72 -4.20 3.94 -20.48
CA PRO A 72 -3.52 5.05 -21.15
C PRO A 72 -2.00 4.89 -21.22
N TYR A 73 -1.38 4.41 -20.15
CA TYR A 73 0.08 4.15 -20.13
C TYR A 73 0.45 3.05 -21.14
N THR A 74 -0.26 1.93 -21.12
CA THR A 74 -0.05 0.82 -22.06
C THR A 74 -0.25 1.29 -23.51
N LYS A 75 -1.30 2.07 -23.77
CA LYS A 75 -1.54 2.64 -25.11
C LYS A 75 -0.42 3.56 -25.58
N LYS A 76 0.15 4.35 -24.66
CA LYS A 76 1.23 5.30 -24.98
C LYS A 76 2.59 4.64 -25.14
N THR A 77 2.88 3.60 -24.35
CA THR A 77 4.25 3.02 -24.24
C THR A 77 4.40 1.66 -24.89
N GLY A 78 3.30 0.93 -25.11
CA GLY A 78 3.30 -0.48 -25.49
C GLY A 78 3.60 -1.44 -24.31
N ILE A 79 3.91 -0.92 -23.12
CA ILE A 79 4.22 -1.72 -21.94
C ILE A 79 2.91 -2.11 -21.25
N LYS A 80 2.66 -3.40 -21.11
CA LYS A 80 1.47 -3.91 -20.43
C LYS A 80 1.58 -3.68 -18.92
N VAL A 81 0.50 -3.20 -18.31
CA VAL A 81 0.37 -3.19 -16.84
C VAL A 81 -0.50 -4.36 -16.41
N VAL A 82 0.08 -5.26 -15.62
CA VAL A 82 -0.63 -6.37 -14.97
C VAL A 82 -0.90 -5.97 -13.54
N ASP A 83 -2.12 -6.07 -13.10
CA ASP A 83 -2.52 -5.74 -11.74
C ASP A 83 -2.88 -6.99 -10.93
N GLY A 84 -2.54 -6.95 -9.65
CA GLY A 84 -2.89 -7.92 -8.63
C GLY A 84 -3.50 -7.23 -7.42
N THR A 85 -3.99 -8.03 -6.47
CA THR A 85 -4.58 -7.53 -5.23
C THR A 85 -3.99 -8.23 -4.01
N PHE A 86 -4.03 -7.55 -2.87
CA PHE A 86 -3.69 -8.11 -1.56
C PHE A 86 -4.60 -7.49 -0.48
N GLY A 87 -4.77 -8.21 0.63
CA GLY A 87 -5.63 -7.78 1.74
C GLY A 87 -4.89 -7.03 2.84
N SER A 88 -3.56 -7.24 2.98
CA SER A 88 -2.76 -6.59 4.01
C SER A 88 -1.30 -6.43 3.59
N GLY A 89 -0.60 -5.48 4.23
CA GLY A 89 0.85 -5.31 4.04
C GLY A 89 1.65 -6.55 4.44
N ASP A 90 1.23 -7.28 5.48
CA ASP A 90 1.90 -8.51 5.92
C ASP A 90 1.79 -9.63 4.90
N GLU A 91 0.61 -9.80 4.32
CA GLU A 91 0.40 -10.75 3.22
C GLU A 91 1.31 -10.41 2.04
N TYR A 92 1.36 -9.14 1.66
CA TYR A 92 2.14 -8.72 0.52
C TYR A 92 3.65 -8.86 0.74
N ILE A 93 4.16 -8.52 1.93
CA ILE A 93 5.56 -8.77 2.32
C ILE A 93 5.89 -10.27 2.19
N SER A 94 5.00 -11.14 2.64
CA SER A 94 5.19 -12.58 2.56
C SER A 94 5.26 -13.07 1.11
N ARG A 95 4.40 -12.54 0.24
CA ARG A 95 4.42 -12.83 -1.20
C ARG A 95 5.72 -12.38 -1.87
N ILE A 96 6.17 -11.15 -1.61
CA ILE A 96 7.43 -10.63 -2.18
C ILE A 96 8.61 -11.49 -1.74
N LYS A 97 8.68 -11.83 -0.45
CA LYS A 97 9.77 -12.67 0.07
C LYS A 97 9.82 -14.07 -0.53
N ALA A 98 8.68 -14.61 -0.95
CA ALA A 98 8.58 -15.93 -1.58
C ALA A 98 8.79 -15.88 -3.11
N SER A 99 8.87 -14.69 -3.71
CA SER A 99 8.96 -14.49 -5.15
C SER A 99 10.40 -14.40 -5.65
N GLN A 100 10.54 -14.43 -6.97
CA GLN A 100 11.82 -14.14 -7.62
C GLN A 100 12.02 -12.63 -7.76
N PRO A 101 13.28 -12.12 -7.71
CA PRO A 101 13.57 -10.72 -7.96
C PRO A 101 12.99 -10.23 -9.30
N GLY A 102 12.26 -9.10 -9.28
CA GLY A 102 11.65 -8.50 -10.46
C GLY A 102 10.24 -8.99 -10.78
N GLU A 103 9.70 -9.96 -10.05
CA GLU A 103 8.32 -10.42 -10.21
C GLU A 103 7.29 -9.38 -9.74
N TYR A 104 7.62 -8.64 -8.68
CA TYR A 104 6.83 -7.54 -8.15
C TYR A 104 7.54 -6.22 -8.44
N ASN A 105 6.81 -5.22 -8.96
CA ASN A 105 7.42 -3.96 -9.39
C ASN A 105 6.89 -2.76 -8.62
N ILE A 106 5.58 -2.60 -8.52
CA ILE A 106 4.93 -1.45 -7.86
C ILE A 106 3.78 -1.97 -7.00
N ALA A 107 3.62 -1.38 -5.82
CA ALA A 107 2.49 -1.70 -4.96
C ALA A 107 1.95 -0.49 -4.20
N HIS A 108 0.68 -0.55 -3.83
CA HIS A 108 0.14 0.32 -2.80
C HIS A 108 0.77 0.05 -1.44
N LEU A 109 0.93 1.10 -0.65
CA LEU A 109 1.32 1.04 0.75
C LEU A 109 0.32 1.83 1.60
N SER A 110 0.14 1.42 2.86
CA SER A 110 -0.74 2.12 3.80
C SER A 110 0.08 2.95 4.79
N GLY A 111 0.42 4.15 4.37
CA GLY A 111 1.07 5.14 5.22
C GLY A 111 2.54 4.86 5.56
N VAL A 112 3.08 5.69 6.45
CA VAL A 112 4.51 5.72 6.81
C VAL A 112 4.97 4.44 7.47
N PHE A 113 4.12 3.79 8.25
CA PHE A 113 4.48 2.56 8.97
C PHE A 113 4.81 1.41 8.02
N ASP A 114 3.94 1.16 7.03
CA ASP A 114 4.23 0.14 6.02
C ASP A 114 5.45 0.52 5.20
N TYR A 115 5.57 1.79 4.81
CA TYR A 115 6.74 2.28 4.10
C TYR A 115 8.05 1.97 4.83
N ALA A 116 8.12 2.32 6.13
CA ALA A 116 9.29 2.04 6.96
C ALA A 116 9.61 0.54 7.05
N ARG A 117 8.57 -0.30 7.15
CA ARG A 117 8.75 -1.76 7.18
C ARG A 117 9.32 -2.31 5.88
N TYR A 118 8.78 -1.88 4.74
CA TYR A 118 9.27 -2.33 3.43
C TYR A 118 10.69 -1.86 3.18
N ASP A 119 11.01 -0.62 3.55
CA ASP A 119 12.35 -0.05 3.41
C ASP A 119 13.36 -0.78 4.31
N ASN A 120 13.06 -0.97 5.60
CA ASN A 120 13.91 -1.72 6.53
C ASN A 120 14.14 -3.19 6.12
N LEU A 121 13.22 -3.77 5.35
CA LEU A 121 13.37 -5.13 4.81
C LEU A 121 14.11 -5.16 3.47
N GLY A 122 14.54 -4.00 2.94
CA GLY A 122 15.19 -3.90 1.64
C GLY A 122 14.28 -4.26 0.45
N LEU A 123 12.96 -4.08 0.60
CA LEU A 123 11.96 -4.41 -0.43
C LEU A 123 11.59 -3.21 -1.29
N THR A 124 12.20 -2.06 -1.08
CA THR A 124 11.98 -0.84 -1.84
C THR A 124 13.21 -0.47 -2.66
N SER A 125 13.03 0.39 -3.65
CA SER A 125 14.11 0.99 -4.43
C SER A 125 13.97 2.49 -4.42
N VAL A 126 15.06 3.20 -4.22
CA VAL A 126 15.09 4.67 -4.27
C VAL A 126 14.65 5.15 -5.65
N LEU A 127 13.70 6.08 -5.68
CA LEU A 127 13.17 6.66 -6.91
C LEU A 127 14.14 7.68 -7.48
N ASN A 128 14.31 7.66 -8.81
CA ASN A 128 14.91 8.80 -9.50
C ASN A 128 13.82 9.87 -9.71
N GLU A 129 13.81 10.87 -8.84
CA GLU A 129 12.78 11.92 -8.83
C GLU A 129 12.76 12.75 -10.11
N LYS A 130 13.88 12.85 -10.83
CA LYS A 130 13.93 13.50 -12.15
C LYS A 130 13.01 12.83 -13.18
N ASN A 131 12.71 11.55 -13.00
CA ASN A 131 11.79 10.80 -13.86
C ASN A 131 10.31 10.94 -13.44
N ILE A 132 10.03 11.68 -12.37
CA ILE A 132 8.70 11.88 -11.80
C ILE A 132 8.39 13.38 -11.71
N PRO A 133 8.24 14.09 -12.84
CA PRO A 133 8.05 15.54 -12.83
C PRO A 133 6.82 15.99 -12.05
N ASN A 134 5.76 15.15 -12.04
CA ASN A 134 4.53 15.46 -11.31
C ASN A 134 4.68 15.39 -9.77
N LEU A 135 5.84 14.97 -9.26
CA LEU A 135 6.10 14.97 -7.81
C LEU A 135 6.01 16.38 -7.21
N GLU A 136 6.27 17.43 -8.01
CA GLU A 136 6.12 18.82 -7.61
C GLU A 136 4.69 19.21 -7.22
N TYR A 137 3.67 18.49 -7.74
CA TYR A 137 2.26 18.73 -7.41
C TYR A 137 1.78 17.95 -6.17
N VAL A 138 2.60 17.05 -5.64
CA VAL A 138 2.26 16.31 -4.43
C VAL A 138 2.46 17.23 -3.22
N ILE A 139 1.49 17.21 -2.31
CA ILE A 139 1.53 18.03 -1.08
C ILE A 139 2.86 17.77 -0.33
N PRO A 140 3.72 18.77 -0.13
CA PRO A 140 5.05 18.56 0.45
C PRO A 140 5.04 17.92 1.84
N LYS A 141 4.00 18.19 2.64
CA LYS A 141 3.85 17.55 3.96
C LYS A 141 3.76 16.04 3.87
N LEU A 142 3.12 15.50 2.83
CA LEU A 142 3.00 14.05 2.63
C LEU A 142 4.33 13.42 2.20
N THR A 143 5.05 14.02 1.25
CA THR A 143 6.37 13.51 0.84
C THR A 143 7.41 13.62 1.95
N ASN A 144 7.41 14.72 2.71
CA ASN A 144 8.38 14.95 3.79
C ASN A 144 8.28 13.95 4.93
N VAL A 145 7.09 13.42 5.21
CA VAL A 145 6.93 12.37 6.23
C VAL A 145 7.65 11.09 5.80
N PHE A 146 7.57 10.71 4.52
CA PHE A 146 8.27 9.54 4.00
C PHE A 146 9.78 9.76 3.94
N ARG A 147 10.25 10.94 3.53
CA ARG A 147 11.68 11.29 3.50
C ARG A 147 12.36 11.20 4.87
N LYS A 148 11.63 11.47 5.96
CA LYS A 148 12.16 11.34 7.33
C LYS A 148 12.50 9.90 7.72
N VAL A 149 11.89 8.93 7.07
CA VAL A 149 12.15 7.50 7.32
C VAL A 149 13.42 7.03 6.61
N THR A 150 13.77 7.66 5.49
CA THR A 150 14.79 7.19 4.55
C THR A 150 15.91 8.21 4.32
N ASP A 151 16.26 8.99 5.34
CA ASP A 151 17.36 9.97 5.30
C ASP A 151 17.30 10.92 4.07
N GLY A 152 16.09 11.33 3.70
CA GLY A 152 15.87 12.34 2.66
C GLY A 152 15.53 11.78 1.28
N THR A 153 15.67 10.49 1.03
CA THR A 153 15.28 9.85 -0.24
C THR A 153 13.79 9.49 -0.30
N LEU A 154 13.29 9.11 -1.45
CA LEU A 154 11.95 8.53 -1.62
C LEU A 154 12.02 7.20 -2.36
N SER A 155 11.30 6.22 -1.85
CA SER A 155 11.05 4.94 -2.52
C SER A 155 9.55 4.75 -2.82
N CYS A 156 8.71 5.75 -2.53
CA CYS A 156 7.29 5.77 -2.84
C CYS A 156 6.82 7.18 -3.22
N VAL A 157 5.65 7.26 -3.86
CA VAL A 157 4.96 8.52 -4.16
C VAL A 157 3.59 8.49 -3.52
N PRO A 158 3.26 9.42 -2.60
CA PRO A 158 1.90 9.57 -2.10
C PRO A 158 0.97 9.94 -3.26
N TYR A 159 -0.14 9.20 -3.43
CA TYR A 159 -1.10 9.49 -4.49
C TYR A 159 -2.47 9.92 -3.96
N ASP A 160 -2.81 9.49 -2.74
CA ASP A 160 -4.00 9.93 -2.02
C ASP A 160 -3.76 9.99 -0.52
N TYR A 161 -4.72 10.52 0.21
CA TYR A 161 -4.80 10.42 1.66
C TYR A 161 -6.27 10.36 2.07
N GLY A 162 -6.52 9.71 3.19
CA GLY A 162 -7.86 9.58 3.76
C GLY A 162 -7.79 9.43 5.27
N THR A 163 -8.95 9.32 5.88
CA THR A 163 -9.11 9.03 7.30
C THR A 163 -9.71 7.65 7.49
N THR A 164 -9.40 7.03 8.62
CA THR A 164 -10.13 5.87 9.12
C THR A 164 -11.03 6.35 10.24
N GLY A 165 -12.32 6.15 10.09
CA GLY A 165 -13.35 6.54 11.05
C GLY A 165 -14.26 5.37 11.39
N ILE A 166 -15.36 5.65 12.07
CA ILE A 166 -16.42 4.68 12.34
C ILE A 166 -17.52 4.88 11.31
N ALA A 167 -17.82 3.83 10.55
CA ALA A 167 -18.99 3.75 9.70
C ALA A 167 -20.11 3.03 10.45
N TYR A 168 -21.33 3.52 10.30
CA TYR A 168 -22.52 2.92 10.87
C TYR A 168 -23.74 3.09 9.98
N ASN A 169 -24.66 2.15 10.10
CA ASN A 169 -25.91 2.19 9.35
C ASN A 169 -26.95 3.02 10.11
N ARG A 170 -27.36 4.15 9.53
CA ARG A 170 -28.32 5.10 10.12
C ARG A 170 -29.73 4.54 10.30
N LYS A 171 -30.06 3.41 9.72
CA LYS A 171 -31.31 2.72 9.99
C LYS A 171 -31.35 2.09 11.41
N HIS A 172 -30.17 1.77 11.95
CA HIS A 172 -30.02 1.02 13.20
C HIS A 172 -29.37 1.81 14.32
N ILE A 173 -28.56 2.81 13.97
CA ILE A 173 -27.78 3.63 14.91
C ILE A 173 -27.99 5.10 14.55
N SER A 174 -28.47 5.91 15.50
CA SER A 174 -28.64 7.33 15.27
C SER A 174 -27.30 8.09 15.27
N ASP A 175 -27.28 9.25 14.62
CA ASP A 175 -26.10 10.13 14.59
C ASP A 175 -25.71 10.59 15.99
N ASP A 176 -26.71 10.83 16.87
CA ASP A 176 -26.47 11.23 18.25
C ASP A 176 -25.84 10.10 19.07
N GLU A 177 -26.34 8.86 18.93
CA GLU A 177 -25.77 7.69 19.57
C GLU A 177 -24.33 7.44 19.11
N ALA A 178 -24.09 7.51 17.81
CA ALA A 178 -22.75 7.30 17.24
C ALA A 178 -21.77 8.39 17.72
N LYS A 179 -22.22 9.63 17.81
CA LYS A 179 -21.42 10.76 18.29
C LYS A 179 -21.12 10.66 19.79
N GLU A 180 -22.11 10.27 20.59
CA GLU A 180 -21.95 10.10 22.04
C GLU A 180 -20.97 8.97 22.37
N LYS A 181 -21.14 7.82 21.74
CA LYS A 181 -20.32 6.63 22.02
C LYS A 181 -18.93 6.69 21.41
N GLY A 182 -18.78 7.33 20.25
CA GLY A 182 -17.51 7.36 19.53
C GLY A 182 -16.93 5.94 19.34
N ALA A 183 -15.66 5.73 19.67
CA ALA A 183 -15.00 4.43 19.55
C ALA A 183 -15.65 3.31 20.38
N LYS A 184 -16.35 3.67 21.46
CA LYS A 184 -17.06 2.69 22.31
C LYS A 184 -18.27 2.07 21.62
N LEU A 185 -18.74 2.63 20.51
CA LEU A 185 -19.77 2.00 19.68
C LEU A 185 -19.35 0.60 19.22
N LEU A 186 -18.05 0.38 18.97
CA LEU A 186 -17.51 -0.90 18.50
C LEU A 186 -17.34 -1.97 19.60
N ILE A 187 -17.67 -1.62 20.85
CA ILE A 187 -17.73 -2.55 21.98
C ILE A 187 -19.10 -2.50 22.70
N ASP A 188 -20.12 -2.03 22.00
CA ASP A 188 -21.49 -2.03 22.54
C ASP A 188 -22.13 -3.40 22.40
N GLU A 189 -22.46 -4.03 23.53
CA GLU A 189 -23.10 -5.35 23.58
C GLU A 189 -24.44 -5.40 22.86
N LYS A 190 -25.15 -4.27 22.73
CA LYS A 190 -26.40 -4.20 21.97
C LYS A 190 -26.21 -4.52 20.48
N LEU A 191 -24.97 -4.34 19.98
CA LEU A 191 -24.59 -4.59 18.60
C LEU A 191 -23.92 -5.95 18.40
N LYS A 192 -23.98 -6.85 19.37
CA LYS A 192 -23.39 -8.18 19.28
C LYS A 192 -23.87 -8.92 18.02
N GLY A 193 -22.91 -9.42 17.24
CA GLY A 193 -23.17 -10.09 15.95
C GLY A 193 -23.53 -9.13 14.81
N LYS A 194 -23.45 -7.78 15.05
CA LYS A 194 -23.70 -6.75 14.06
C LYS A 194 -22.53 -5.76 13.94
N LEU A 195 -21.38 -6.13 14.46
CA LEU A 195 -20.13 -5.37 14.34
C LEU A 195 -19.19 -6.08 13.36
N GLY A 196 -18.50 -5.29 12.56
CA GLY A 196 -17.37 -5.72 11.76
C GLY A 196 -16.08 -5.12 12.28
N ALA A 197 -14.95 -5.67 11.87
CA ALA A 197 -13.65 -5.06 12.14
C ALA A 197 -12.66 -5.37 11.03
N TRP A 198 -11.73 -4.44 10.74
CA TRP A 198 -10.64 -4.74 9.83
C TRP A 198 -9.63 -5.67 10.49
N GLY A 199 -9.18 -6.69 9.74
CA GLY A 199 -8.21 -7.69 10.18
C GLY A 199 -6.76 -7.16 10.31
N ASP A 200 -6.58 -5.86 10.62
CA ASP A 200 -5.27 -5.25 10.84
C ASP A 200 -5.01 -5.01 12.34
N TRP A 201 -3.94 -5.61 12.86
CA TRP A 201 -3.62 -5.55 14.28
C TRP A 201 -3.37 -4.12 14.80
N ARG A 202 -2.83 -3.21 13.99
CA ARG A 202 -2.56 -1.81 14.38
C ARG A 202 -3.87 -1.08 14.61
N THR A 203 -4.81 -1.25 13.68
CA THR A 203 -6.14 -0.66 13.80
C THR A 203 -6.85 -1.18 15.04
N ARG A 204 -6.69 -2.46 15.37
CA ARG A 204 -7.24 -3.02 16.61
C ARG A 204 -6.68 -2.31 17.84
N ILE A 205 -5.35 -2.11 17.92
CA ILE A 205 -4.71 -1.42 19.04
C ILE A 205 -5.18 0.04 19.10
N TRP A 206 -5.23 0.76 17.98
CA TRP A 206 -5.66 2.16 17.96
C TRP A 206 -7.09 2.34 18.47
N TYR A 207 -8.04 1.56 17.98
CA TYR A 207 -9.43 1.66 18.43
C TYR A 207 -9.61 1.22 19.87
N ALA A 208 -8.93 0.17 20.31
CA ALA A 208 -8.97 -0.26 21.71
C ALA A 208 -8.37 0.79 22.65
N SER A 209 -7.31 1.49 22.24
CA SER A 209 -6.77 2.62 23.01
C SER A 209 -7.81 3.73 23.13
N LEU A 210 -8.50 4.11 22.06
CA LEU A 210 -9.57 5.09 22.11
C LEU A 210 -10.75 4.63 23.01
N GLN A 211 -11.11 3.34 22.95
CA GLN A 211 -12.17 2.76 23.76
C GLN A 211 -11.86 2.82 25.27
N THR A 212 -10.58 2.72 25.62
CA THR A 212 -10.08 2.81 27.01
C THR A 212 -9.72 4.24 27.42
N GLY A 213 -9.94 5.23 26.52
CA GLY A 213 -9.66 6.65 26.82
C GLY A 213 -8.16 7.01 26.75
N GLN A 214 -7.35 6.18 26.12
CA GLN A 214 -5.93 6.40 25.94
C GLN A 214 -5.60 7.04 24.60
N ASP A 215 -4.45 7.73 24.51
CA ASP A 215 -3.90 8.20 23.24
C ASP A 215 -3.44 6.98 22.41
N PRO A 216 -4.00 6.76 21.20
CA PRO A 216 -3.62 5.64 20.34
C PRO A 216 -2.15 5.68 19.88
N ASN A 217 -1.48 6.84 19.96
CA ASN A 217 -0.06 6.97 19.65
C ASN A 217 0.84 6.71 20.85
N ASN A 218 0.29 6.65 22.05
CA ASN A 218 1.04 6.47 23.29
C ASN A 218 0.19 5.77 24.38
N ALA A 219 -0.38 4.62 24.04
CA ALA A 219 -1.10 3.82 25.00
C ALA A 219 -0.14 3.22 26.04
N THR A 220 -0.41 3.42 27.32
CA THR A 220 0.45 2.99 28.44
C THR A 220 -0.14 1.81 29.21
N ASP A 221 -1.46 1.68 29.29
CA ASP A 221 -2.16 0.55 29.90
C ASP A 221 -2.53 -0.46 28.79
N MET A 222 -1.58 -1.31 28.46
CA MET A 222 -1.76 -2.34 27.42
C MET A 222 -2.68 -3.47 27.85
N ASP A 223 -2.83 -3.73 29.16
CA ASP A 223 -3.77 -4.76 29.64
C ASP A 223 -5.20 -4.33 29.37
N ALA A 224 -5.57 -3.07 29.65
CA ALA A 224 -6.86 -2.52 29.28
C ALA A 224 -7.10 -2.53 27.76
N VAL A 225 -6.06 -2.24 26.95
CA VAL A 225 -6.14 -2.31 25.48
C VAL A 225 -6.44 -3.73 25.01
N TRP A 226 -5.75 -4.73 25.57
CA TRP A 226 -5.98 -6.14 25.22
C TRP A 226 -7.37 -6.63 25.66
N ASP A 227 -7.88 -6.17 26.78
CA ASP A 227 -9.23 -6.50 27.25
C ASP A 227 -10.28 -5.88 26.33
N ALA A 228 -10.10 -4.65 25.89
CA ALA A 228 -10.99 -4.02 24.91
C ALA A 228 -10.97 -4.75 23.56
N ILE A 229 -9.81 -5.23 23.09
CA ILE A 229 -9.70 -6.05 21.87
C ILE A 229 -10.46 -7.36 22.04
N ARG A 230 -10.34 -8.04 23.17
CA ARG A 230 -11.09 -9.29 23.46
C ARG A 230 -12.59 -9.04 23.49
N THR A 231 -13.03 -7.98 24.15
CA THR A 231 -14.44 -7.56 24.19
C THR A 231 -14.98 -7.31 22.79
N ASN A 232 -14.25 -6.52 21.98
CA ASN A 232 -14.64 -6.28 20.59
C ASN A 232 -14.74 -7.58 19.79
N ARG A 233 -13.73 -8.48 19.87
CA ARG A 233 -13.71 -9.77 19.19
C ARG A 233 -14.97 -10.61 19.48
N ASP A 234 -15.39 -10.65 20.74
CA ASP A 234 -16.51 -11.49 21.20
C ASP A 234 -17.89 -10.92 20.76
N LEU A 235 -17.90 -9.66 20.28
CA LEU A 235 -19.08 -8.98 19.73
C LEU A 235 -19.13 -8.97 18.20
N LEU A 236 -17.99 -9.25 17.52
CA LEU A 236 -17.94 -9.20 16.05
C LEU A 236 -18.76 -10.28 15.38
N LEU A 237 -19.35 -9.93 14.25
CA LEU A 237 -19.78 -10.92 13.24
C LEU A 237 -18.57 -11.52 12.56
N LYS A 238 -17.64 -10.64 12.07
CA LYS A 238 -16.41 -11.08 11.40
C LYS A 238 -15.35 -9.98 11.31
N TYR A 239 -14.13 -10.41 11.00
CA TYR A 239 -13.08 -9.56 10.49
C TYR A 239 -13.17 -9.48 8.96
N TRP A 240 -13.28 -8.27 8.40
CA TRP A 240 -13.21 -8.07 6.95
C TRP A 240 -11.76 -7.86 6.50
N SER A 241 -11.48 -8.22 5.25
CA SER A 241 -10.13 -8.24 4.69
C SER A 241 -9.94 -7.29 3.48
N SER A 242 -11.01 -6.76 2.93
CA SER A 242 -10.96 -5.86 1.77
C SER A 242 -12.03 -4.77 1.84
N GLY A 243 -11.77 -3.65 1.16
CA GLY A 243 -12.76 -2.56 1.07
C GLY A 243 -14.04 -2.96 0.33
N ALA A 244 -13.98 -3.94 -0.58
CA ALA A 244 -15.17 -4.46 -1.25
C ALA A 244 -16.04 -5.27 -0.28
N GLU A 245 -15.43 -6.14 0.53
CA GLU A 245 -16.12 -6.90 1.57
C GLU A 245 -16.77 -5.98 2.61
N LEU A 246 -16.04 -4.95 3.07
CA LEU A 246 -16.57 -3.93 3.96
C LEU A 246 -17.84 -3.28 3.41
N MET A 247 -17.82 -2.86 2.14
CA MET A 247 -18.97 -2.23 1.51
C MET A 247 -20.16 -3.18 1.40
N SER A 248 -19.93 -4.44 1.03
CA SER A 248 -20.99 -5.47 0.95
C SER A 248 -21.64 -5.70 2.32
N LEU A 249 -20.83 -5.91 3.36
CA LEU A 249 -21.33 -6.15 4.72
C LEU A 249 -22.22 -5.01 5.25
N LEU A 250 -21.85 -3.76 4.96
CA LEU A 250 -22.65 -2.60 5.36
C LEU A 250 -23.92 -2.43 4.50
N ALA A 251 -23.80 -2.61 3.18
CA ALA A 251 -24.92 -2.44 2.25
C ALA A 251 -26.00 -3.52 2.43
N GLU A 252 -25.60 -4.74 2.72
CA GLU A 252 -26.51 -5.88 2.96
C GLU A 252 -27.00 -5.94 4.41
N GLU A 253 -26.63 -4.96 5.25
CA GLU A 253 -27.01 -4.86 6.67
C GLU A 253 -26.59 -6.08 7.49
N GLU A 254 -25.56 -6.81 7.05
CA GLU A 254 -24.96 -7.89 7.84
C GLU A 254 -24.30 -7.33 9.09
N ILE A 255 -23.60 -6.19 8.97
CA ILE A 255 -23.06 -5.41 10.08
C ILE A 255 -23.69 -4.02 10.13
N TYR A 256 -23.80 -3.47 11.33
CA TYR A 256 -24.36 -2.14 11.56
C TYR A 256 -23.30 -1.09 11.88
N ALA A 257 -22.15 -1.49 12.39
CA ALA A 257 -21.02 -0.60 12.61
C ALA A 257 -19.67 -1.33 12.46
N THR A 258 -18.67 -0.56 12.04
CA THR A 258 -17.28 -1.00 11.90
C THR A 258 -16.37 0.22 11.78
N GLU A 259 -15.07 0.08 11.97
CA GLU A 259 -14.15 1.06 11.41
C GLU A 259 -14.13 0.97 9.88
N ALA A 260 -13.91 2.10 9.23
CA ALA A 260 -13.89 2.16 7.77
C ALA A 260 -13.03 3.31 7.25
N TRP A 261 -12.57 3.15 6.02
CA TRP A 261 -11.86 4.20 5.30
C TRP A 261 -12.82 5.19 4.66
N SER A 262 -12.56 6.49 4.82
CA SER A 262 -13.44 7.56 4.31
C SER A 262 -13.74 7.45 2.81
N GLY A 263 -12.83 6.92 2.00
CA GLY A 263 -13.04 6.72 0.57
C GLY A 263 -13.93 5.52 0.20
N ARG A 264 -14.47 4.77 1.18
CA ARG A 264 -15.30 3.58 0.93
C ARG A 264 -16.72 3.72 1.46
N VAL A 265 -16.95 4.65 2.36
CA VAL A 265 -18.25 4.84 3.01
C VAL A 265 -18.68 6.30 2.88
N TYR A 266 -19.70 6.53 2.07
CA TYR A 266 -20.42 7.78 1.89
C TYR A 266 -21.90 7.52 1.78
#